data_44134645bbf0018280dde42203f04807
#
_entry.id   44134645bbf0018280dde42203f04807
#
_cell.length_a   1.000
_cell.length_b   1.000
_cell.length_c   1.000
_cell.angle_alpha   90.00
_cell.angle_beta   90.00
_cell.angle_gamma   90.00
#
_symmetry.space_group_name_H-M   'P 1'
#
loop_
_entity.id
_entity.type
_entity.pdbx_description
1 polymer ?
#
loop_
_entity_poly.entity_id
_entity_poly.type
_entity_poly.pdbx_seq_one_letter_code
_entity_poly.pdbx_strand_id
1 'polypeptide(L)'
;SVKGLKGGHSGDDINKKRANAIKLLARFLYKEQEKMDLRLAQFNSGKLHNAIPRDGSIVFAVPASEKETVRADWNVFTANVEEEFHVTDPVMEFNLGSADAESVLPKDASRRFILCMQAVDNGVFAMCQDEALAYMVETSNNVASVQTAENEINVVASQRSNVMSNLENETNTRSEEHTSELQSR
;
A
#
# COMPACT_ATOMS: atom_id res chain seq x y z
N SER A 1 11.76 4.07 -3.92
CA SER A 1 10.90 3.42 -4.92
C SER A 1 11.11 1.92 -4.93
N VAL A 2 10.10 1.20 -5.37
CA VAL A 2 10.13 -0.24 -5.68
C VAL A 2 9.68 -0.44 -7.12
N LYS A 3 10.29 -1.38 -7.83
CA LYS A 3 9.95 -1.78 -9.20
C LYS A 3 10.13 -3.28 -9.38
N GLY A 4 9.63 -3.80 -10.51
CA GLY A 4 9.87 -5.17 -10.94
C GLY A 4 9.10 -6.24 -10.16
N LEU A 5 8.11 -5.86 -9.35
CA LEU A 5 7.23 -6.85 -8.73
C LEU A 5 6.44 -7.60 -9.81
N LYS A 6 6.09 -8.84 -9.53
CA LYS A 6 5.37 -9.69 -10.49
C LYS A 6 3.96 -9.18 -10.80
N GLY A 7 3.27 -8.64 -9.79
CA GLY A 7 1.90 -8.17 -9.94
C GLY A 7 0.95 -9.28 -10.36
N GLY A 8 -0.10 -8.92 -11.10
CA GLY A 8 -1.08 -9.85 -11.64
C GLY A 8 -2.50 -9.31 -11.58
N HIS A 9 -3.48 -10.13 -12.00
CA HIS A 9 -4.89 -9.78 -11.93
C HIS A 9 -5.41 -9.90 -10.48
N SER A 10 -6.09 -8.87 -10.01
CA SER A 10 -6.57 -8.81 -8.61
C SER A 10 -7.62 -9.84 -8.23
N GLY A 11 -8.21 -10.55 -9.20
CA GLY A 11 -9.12 -11.68 -8.96
C GLY A 11 -8.38 -13.01 -8.96
N ASP A 12 -7.58 -13.26 -9.99
CA ASP A 12 -6.99 -14.58 -10.26
C ASP A 12 -5.63 -14.82 -9.61
N ASP A 13 -4.95 -13.74 -9.24
CA ASP A 13 -3.59 -13.80 -8.70
C ASP A 13 -3.48 -13.34 -7.24
N ILE A 14 -4.55 -12.82 -6.64
CA ILE A 14 -4.54 -12.23 -5.29
C ILE A 14 -4.17 -13.26 -4.20
N ASN A 15 -4.47 -14.53 -4.42
CA ASN A 15 -4.14 -15.64 -3.52
C ASN A 15 -2.69 -16.17 -3.68
N LYS A 16 -1.95 -15.64 -4.66
CA LYS A 16 -0.57 -16.11 -4.94
C LYS A 16 0.48 -15.45 -4.06
N LYS A 17 0.07 -14.70 -3.05
CA LYS A 17 0.94 -14.05 -2.06
C LYS A 17 2.03 -13.16 -2.70
N ARG A 18 1.73 -12.54 -3.84
CA ARG A 18 2.63 -11.59 -4.49
C ARG A 18 2.67 -10.28 -3.73
N ALA A 19 3.80 -9.62 -3.75
CA ALA A 19 3.96 -8.32 -3.14
C ALA A 19 3.09 -7.25 -3.84
N ASN A 20 2.57 -6.32 -3.04
CA ASN A 20 1.86 -5.12 -3.50
C ASN A 20 2.73 -3.90 -3.20
N ALA A 21 3.16 -3.16 -4.23
CA ALA A 21 4.06 -2.02 -4.10
C ALA A 21 3.54 -0.95 -3.13
N ILE A 22 2.23 -0.71 -3.11
CA ILE A 22 1.61 0.26 -2.21
C ILE A 22 1.79 -0.18 -0.76
N LYS A 23 1.49 -1.43 -0.45
CA LYS A 23 1.61 -1.97 0.92
C LYS A 23 3.06 -2.01 1.40
N LEU A 24 4.01 -2.32 0.52
CA LEU A 24 5.43 -2.27 0.86
C LEU A 24 5.89 -0.85 1.22
N LEU A 25 5.56 0.12 0.39
CA LEU A 25 5.94 1.51 0.63
C LEU A 25 5.23 2.10 1.86
N ALA A 26 3.94 1.80 2.05
CA ALA A 26 3.20 2.20 3.24
C ALA A 26 3.81 1.61 4.52
N ARG A 27 4.21 0.33 4.50
CA ARG A 27 4.88 -0.36 5.62
C ARG A 27 6.21 0.31 6.01
N PHE A 28 6.99 0.76 5.02
CA PHE A 28 8.20 1.52 5.28
C PHE A 28 7.88 2.87 5.94
N LEU A 29 7.01 3.67 5.32
CA LEU A 29 6.61 4.98 5.86
C LEU A 29 6.05 4.87 7.28
N TYR A 30 5.23 3.84 7.55
CA TYR A 30 4.66 3.61 8.86
C TYR A 30 5.74 3.40 9.93
N LYS A 31 6.77 2.62 9.65
CA LYS A 31 7.89 2.39 10.57
C LYS A 31 8.70 3.66 10.83
N GLU A 32 8.92 4.46 9.78
CA GLU A 32 9.74 5.66 9.89
C GLU A 32 9.03 6.81 10.61
N GLN A 33 7.72 6.99 10.38
CA GLN A 33 6.94 8.02 11.07
C GLN A 33 6.84 7.83 12.60
N GLU A 34 7.03 6.60 13.10
CA GLU A 34 7.06 6.32 14.53
C GLU A 34 8.40 6.71 15.18
N LYS A 35 9.44 6.90 14.37
CA LYS A 35 10.79 7.24 14.84
C LYS A 35 11.11 8.73 14.73
N MET A 36 10.55 9.41 13.70
CA MET A 36 10.98 10.76 13.34
C MET A 36 9.82 11.62 12.78
N ASP A 37 10.04 12.92 12.67
CA ASP A 37 9.10 13.83 11.99
C ASP A 37 9.16 13.63 10.48
N LEU A 38 8.33 12.72 9.98
CA LEU A 38 8.21 12.41 8.57
C LEU A 38 7.00 13.16 7.96
N ARG A 39 7.22 13.80 6.81
CA ARG A 39 6.17 14.50 6.06
C ARG A 39 6.13 14.00 4.62
N LEU A 40 4.99 13.48 4.21
CA LEU A 40 4.79 12.96 2.86
C LEU A 40 4.67 14.10 1.86
N ALA A 41 5.37 14.01 0.74
CA ALA A 41 5.22 14.89 -0.42
C ALA A 41 4.43 14.20 -1.54
N GLN A 42 4.80 12.95 -1.89
CA GLN A 42 4.15 12.21 -2.97
C GLN A 42 4.08 10.72 -2.65
N PHE A 43 3.00 10.11 -3.12
CA PHE A 43 2.85 8.66 -3.17
C PHE A 43 2.21 8.29 -4.50
N ASN A 44 2.96 7.61 -5.37
CA ASN A 44 2.49 7.22 -6.69
C ASN A 44 2.78 5.73 -6.94
N SER A 45 1.73 4.94 -7.07
CA SER A 45 1.82 3.50 -7.32
C SER A 45 0.52 2.97 -7.91
N GLY A 46 0.64 1.94 -8.77
CA GLY A 46 -0.50 1.34 -9.45
C GLY A 46 -1.11 2.26 -10.51
N LYS A 47 -1.75 1.65 -11.51
CA LYS A 47 -2.40 2.36 -12.63
C LYS A 47 -3.75 1.76 -12.99
N LEU A 48 -3.97 0.49 -12.68
CA LEU A 48 -5.15 -0.27 -13.09
C LEU A 48 -5.88 -0.77 -11.85
N HIS A 49 -7.20 -0.53 -11.77
CA HIS A 49 -8.04 -0.94 -10.65
C HIS A 49 -8.10 -2.46 -10.44
N ASN A 50 -7.87 -3.24 -11.49
CA ASN A 50 -7.94 -4.70 -11.48
C ASN A 50 -6.58 -5.39 -11.48
N ALA A 51 -5.49 -4.67 -11.20
CA ALA A 51 -4.15 -5.22 -11.16
C ALA A 51 -3.50 -5.03 -9.78
N ILE A 52 -2.68 -5.99 -9.37
CA ILE A 52 -1.81 -5.86 -8.19
C ILE A 52 -0.66 -4.92 -8.56
N PRO A 53 -0.44 -3.81 -7.84
CA PRO A 53 0.61 -2.83 -8.14
C PRO A 53 2.02 -3.44 -8.16
N ARG A 54 2.72 -3.23 -9.28
CA ARG A 54 4.07 -3.78 -9.53
C ARG A 54 5.18 -2.80 -9.19
N ASP A 55 4.87 -1.53 -9.27
CA ASP A 55 5.84 -0.45 -9.13
C ASP A 55 5.25 0.67 -8.28
N GLY A 56 6.10 1.39 -7.56
CA GLY A 56 5.68 2.55 -6.80
C GLY A 56 6.85 3.42 -6.37
N SER A 57 6.53 4.68 -6.11
CA SER A 57 7.46 5.65 -5.58
C SER A 57 6.81 6.52 -4.51
N ILE A 58 7.60 6.91 -3.54
CA ILE A 58 7.23 7.85 -2.49
C ILE A 58 8.30 8.95 -2.42
N VAL A 59 7.87 10.16 -2.17
CA VAL A 59 8.73 11.28 -1.82
C VAL A 59 8.29 11.79 -0.46
N PHE A 60 9.22 11.95 0.46
CA PHE A 60 8.96 12.40 1.82
C PHE A 60 10.13 13.21 2.36
N ALA A 61 9.86 14.08 3.29
CA ALA A 61 10.86 14.87 3.99
C ALA A 61 11.02 14.36 5.43
N VAL A 62 12.26 14.38 5.91
CA VAL A 62 12.64 14.12 7.29
C VAL A 62 13.65 15.18 7.75
N PRO A 63 13.87 15.39 9.06
CA PRO A 63 14.97 16.22 9.54
C PRO A 63 16.29 15.79 8.94
N ALA A 64 17.16 16.75 8.58
CA ALA A 64 18.44 16.46 7.94
C ALA A 64 19.34 15.53 8.79
N SER A 65 19.21 15.59 10.12
CA SER A 65 19.90 14.70 11.06
C SER A 65 19.54 13.22 10.90
N GLU A 66 18.33 12.93 10.38
CA GLU A 66 17.82 11.57 10.25
C GLU A 66 18.13 10.90 8.90
N LYS A 67 18.79 11.61 8.00
CA LYS A 67 19.09 11.12 6.65
C LYS A 67 19.81 9.78 6.62
N GLU A 68 20.81 9.61 7.45
CA GLU A 68 21.58 8.37 7.49
C GLU A 68 20.82 7.24 8.21
N THR A 69 19.99 7.58 9.20
CA THR A 69 19.07 6.63 9.84
C THR A 69 18.10 6.06 8.80
N VAL A 70 17.47 6.93 8.00
CA VAL A 70 16.54 6.50 6.92
C VAL A 70 17.25 5.59 5.91
N ARG A 71 18.50 5.87 5.55
CA ARG A 71 19.28 5.01 4.64
C ARG A 71 19.56 3.63 5.22
N ALA A 72 19.98 3.59 6.48
CA ALA A 72 20.23 2.34 7.18
C ALA A 72 18.93 1.50 7.30
N ASP A 73 17.84 2.14 7.71
CA ASP A 73 16.54 1.50 7.86
C ASP A 73 15.97 1.01 6.53
N TRP A 74 16.18 1.77 5.44
CA TRP A 74 15.81 1.35 4.09
C TRP A 74 16.56 0.08 3.67
N ASN A 75 17.87 0.00 3.89
CA ASN A 75 18.66 -1.18 3.55
C ASN A 75 18.19 -2.42 4.33
N VAL A 76 17.89 -2.27 5.62
CA VAL A 76 17.33 -3.36 6.43
C VAL A 76 15.94 -3.75 5.94
N PHE A 77 15.10 -2.75 5.63
CA PHE A 77 13.76 -2.99 5.13
C PHE A 77 13.76 -3.75 3.81
N THR A 78 14.59 -3.35 2.84
CA THR A 78 14.65 -3.99 1.52
C THR A 78 15.16 -5.42 1.63
N ALA A 79 16.20 -5.68 2.42
CA ALA A 79 16.69 -7.04 2.66
C ALA A 79 15.62 -7.96 3.25
N ASN A 80 14.84 -7.47 4.22
CA ASN A 80 13.72 -8.24 4.80
C ASN A 80 12.61 -8.52 3.77
N VAL A 81 12.29 -7.54 2.91
CA VAL A 81 11.27 -7.71 1.86
C VAL A 81 11.75 -8.69 0.79
N GLU A 82 13.00 -8.62 0.38
CA GLU A 82 13.61 -9.57 -0.56
C GLU A 82 13.56 -11.00 -0.01
N GLU A 83 13.85 -11.21 1.27
CA GLU A 83 13.71 -12.50 1.92
C GLU A 83 12.25 -12.98 1.98
N GLU A 84 11.31 -12.07 2.35
CA GLU A 84 9.87 -12.37 2.48
C GLU A 84 9.25 -12.82 1.14
N PHE A 85 9.65 -12.18 0.03
CA PHE A 85 9.04 -12.39 -1.29
C PHE A 85 9.96 -13.07 -2.32
N HIS A 86 11.08 -13.65 -1.92
CA HIS A 86 12.07 -14.23 -2.86
C HIS A 86 11.47 -15.27 -3.83
N VAL A 87 10.42 -15.98 -3.41
CA VAL A 87 9.75 -16.99 -4.25
C VAL A 87 8.75 -16.38 -5.22
N THR A 88 7.96 -15.39 -4.74
CA THR A 88 6.85 -14.84 -5.51
C THR A 88 7.25 -13.66 -6.39
N ASP A 89 8.26 -12.91 -5.97
CA ASP A 89 8.73 -11.68 -6.61
C ASP A 89 10.28 -11.63 -6.69
N PRO A 90 10.92 -12.57 -7.38
CA PRO A 90 12.39 -12.74 -7.32
C PRO A 90 13.20 -11.65 -8.02
N VAL A 91 12.55 -10.71 -8.72
CA VAL A 91 13.21 -9.66 -9.54
C VAL A 91 12.85 -8.26 -9.04
N MET A 92 12.74 -8.10 -7.72
CA MET A 92 12.49 -6.80 -7.11
C MET A 92 13.69 -5.87 -7.23
N GLU A 93 13.41 -4.58 -7.47
CA GLU A 93 14.41 -3.53 -7.48
C GLU A 93 13.98 -2.42 -6.52
N PHE A 94 14.87 -2.07 -5.60
CA PHE A 94 14.67 -0.99 -4.64
C PHE A 94 15.64 0.15 -4.88
N ASN A 95 15.17 1.38 -4.80
CA ASN A 95 16.02 2.55 -4.92
C ASN A 95 15.65 3.60 -3.87
N LEU A 96 16.65 4.15 -3.20
CA LEU A 96 16.54 5.31 -2.31
C LEU A 96 17.51 6.39 -2.80
N GLY A 97 17.00 7.57 -3.06
CA GLY A 97 17.78 8.73 -3.50
C GLY A 97 17.23 10.02 -2.93
N SER A 98 17.98 11.10 -3.09
CA SER A 98 17.47 12.45 -2.80
C SER A 98 16.50 12.87 -3.91
N ALA A 99 15.45 13.57 -3.53
CA ALA A 99 14.48 14.15 -4.45
C ALA A 99 14.12 15.56 -3.98
N ASP A 100 13.76 16.41 -4.91
CA ASP A 100 13.19 17.71 -4.61
C ASP A 100 11.67 17.59 -4.48
N ALA A 101 11.09 18.32 -3.54
CA ALA A 101 9.66 18.42 -3.34
C ALA A 101 9.27 19.89 -3.19
N GLU A 102 8.31 20.34 -4.01
CA GLU A 102 7.79 21.71 -3.93
C GLU A 102 7.00 21.95 -2.66
N SER A 103 6.32 20.92 -2.18
CA SER A 103 5.51 20.96 -0.96
C SER A 103 5.45 19.61 -0.27
N VAL A 104 5.12 19.63 1.01
CA VAL A 104 4.87 18.42 1.81
C VAL A 104 3.54 18.55 2.53
N LEU A 105 2.88 17.46 2.79
CA LEU A 105 1.70 17.45 3.65
C LEU A 105 2.05 17.90 5.08
N PRO A 106 1.14 18.56 5.79
CA PRO A 106 1.27 18.78 7.22
C PRO A 106 1.55 17.46 7.96
N LYS A 107 2.25 17.53 9.08
CA LYS A 107 2.63 16.34 9.87
C LYS A 107 1.45 15.43 10.17
N ASP A 108 0.35 16.01 10.69
CA ASP A 108 -0.83 15.23 11.07
C ASP A 108 -1.54 14.61 9.87
N ALA A 109 -1.58 15.29 8.72
CA ALA A 109 -2.13 14.76 7.49
C ALA A 109 -1.28 13.61 6.95
N SER A 110 0.05 13.75 6.95
CA SER A 110 0.98 12.69 6.60
C SER A 110 0.77 11.46 7.49
N ARG A 111 0.71 11.69 8.81
CA ARG A 111 0.52 10.62 9.79
C ARG A 111 -0.79 9.86 9.56
N ARG A 112 -1.91 10.57 9.43
CA ARG A 112 -3.23 9.95 9.19
C ARG A 112 -3.25 9.15 7.89
N PHE A 113 -2.73 9.73 6.80
CA PHE A 113 -2.65 9.04 5.52
C PHE A 113 -1.84 7.74 5.61
N ILE A 114 -0.66 7.79 6.22
CA ILE A 114 0.21 6.62 6.37
C ILE A 114 -0.47 5.54 7.24
N LEU A 115 -1.12 5.93 8.34
CA LEU A 115 -1.88 5.02 9.19
C LEU A 115 -3.03 4.36 8.42
N CYS A 116 -3.79 5.14 7.65
CA CYS A 116 -4.86 4.63 6.79
C CYS A 116 -4.31 3.59 5.79
N MET A 117 -3.22 3.93 5.07
CA MET A 117 -2.61 3.02 4.10
C MET A 117 -2.01 1.76 4.73
N GLN A 118 -1.56 1.83 5.97
CA GLN A 118 -1.11 0.66 6.73
C GLN A 118 -2.30 -0.20 7.17
N ALA A 119 -3.38 0.43 7.66
CA ALA A 119 -4.56 -0.25 8.18
C ALA A 119 -5.43 -0.90 7.10
N VAL A 120 -5.53 -0.26 5.91
CA VAL A 120 -6.33 -0.82 4.81
C VAL A 120 -5.86 -2.23 4.47
N ASP A 121 -6.75 -3.18 4.61
CA ASP A 121 -6.49 -4.58 4.31
C ASP A 121 -6.25 -4.82 2.82
N ASN A 122 -5.39 -5.79 2.50
CA ASN A 122 -5.06 -6.19 1.14
C ASN A 122 -4.80 -7.69 1.07
N GLY A 123 -5.42 -8.36 0.13
CA GLY A 123 -5.27 -9.80 -0.06
C GLY A 123 -6.59 -10.56 0.04
N VAL A 124 -6.49 -11.82 0.40
CA VAL A 124 -7.62 -12.74 0.53
C VAL A 124 -8.18 -12.71 1.95
N PHE A 125 -9.49 -12.56 2.08
CA PHE A 125 -10.22 -12.64 3.35
C PHE A 125 -10.89 -13.99 3.55
N ALA A 126 -11.44 -14.54 2.44
CA ALA A 126 -12.10 -15.84 2.48
C ALA A 126 -11.82 -16.63 1.20
N MET A 127 -11.70 -17.94 1.35
CA MET A 127 -11.72 -18.90 0.26
C MET A 127 -13.10 -19.54 0.17
N CYS A 128 -13.48 -20.01 -1.02
CA CYS A 128 -14.76 -20.71 -1.19
C CYS A 128 -14.85 -21.93 -0.25
N GLN A 129 -15.99 -22.08 0.39
CA GLN A 129 -16.24 -23.15 1.36
C GLN A 129 -16.63 -24.48 0.71
N ASP A 130 -17.11 -24.46 -0.55
CA ASP A 130 -17.40 -25.67 -1.33
C ASP A 130 -16.09 -26.41 -1.64
N GLU A 131 -16.01 -27.69 -1.29
CA GLU A 131 -14.81 -28.51 -1.50
C GLU A 131 -14.35 -28.52 -2.96
N ALA A 132 -15.29 -28.53 -3.92
CA ALA A 132 -14.98 -28.49 -5.34
C ALA A 132 -14.38 -27.16 -5.80
N LEU A 133 -14.60 -26.07 -5.05
CA LEU A 133 -14.19 -24.70 -5.34
C LEU A 133 -13.21 -24.14 -4.29
N ALA A 134 -12.69 -24.97 -3.39
CA ALA A 134 -11.84 -24.54 -2.28
C ALA A 134 -10.52 -23.86 -2.72
N TYR A 135 -10.13 -24.00 -3.98
CA TYR A 135 -9.00 -23.29 -4.58
C TYR A 135 -9.33 -21.85 -5.02
N MET A 136 -10.61 -21.48 -5.07
CA MET A 136 -11.08 -20.19 -5.51
C MET A 136 -11.18 -19.19 -4.34
N VAL A 137 -10.87 -17.94 -4.63
CA VAL A 137 -11.08 -16.85 -3.68
C VAL A 137 -12.56 -16.48 -3.63
N GLU A 138 -13.14 -16.48 -2.44
CA GLU A 138 -14.50 -16.02 -2.20
C GLU A 138 -14.51 -14.50 -2.06
N THR A 139 -13.69 -13.97 -1.13
CA THR A 139 -13.66 -12.54 -0.78
C THR A 139 -12.22 -12.04 -0.71
N SER A 140 -11.97 -10.92 -1.35
CA SER A 140 -10.64 -10.29 -1.39
C SER A 140 -10.71 -8.79 -1.58
N ASN A 141 -9.62 -8.11 -1.23
CA ASN A 141 -9.36 -6.73 -1.58
C ASN A 141 -7.98 -6.53 -2.17
N ASN A 142 -7.90 -5.66 -3.14
CA ASN A 142 -6.64 -5.17 -3.73
C ASN A 142 -6.57 -3.65 -3.61
N VAL A 143 -5.61 -3.13 -2.86
CA VAL A 143 -5.24 -1.71 -2.94
C VAL A 143 -4.52 -1.51 -4.26
N ALA A 144 -5.24 -0.94 -5.23
CA ALA A 144 -4.89 -0.99 -6.64
C ALA A 144 -4.10 0.24 -7.13
N SER A 145 -4.38 1.41 -6.56
CA SER A 145 -3.72 2.65 -6.98
C SER A 145 -3.68 3.66 -5.84
N VAL A 146 -2.57 4.38 -5.74
CA VAL A 146 -2.41 5.62 -4.97
C VAL A 146 -1.76 6.62 -5.89
N GLN A 147 -2.37 7.80 -6.06
CA GLN A 147 -1.87 8.86 -6.93
C GLN A 147 -1.99 10.21 -6.24
N THR A 148 -0.85 10.87 -6.06
CA THR A 148 -0.81 12.25 -5.57
C THR A 148 -1.14 13.21 -6.72
N ALA A 149 -2.14 14.04 -6.53
CA ALA A 149 -2.50 15.17 -7.36
C ALA A 149 -2.17 16.49 -6.65
N GLU A 150 -2.49 17.63 -7.27
CA GLU A 150 -2.12 18.94 -6.76
C GLU A 150 -2.62 19.21 -5.33
N ASN A 151 -3.88 18.84 -5.03
CA ASN A 151 -4.53 19.13 -3.74
C ASN A 151 -5.11 17.89 -3.05
N GLU A 152 -4.87 16.70 -3.56
CA GLU A 152 -5.45 15.47 -3.04
C GLU A 152 -4.55 14.25 -3.29
N ILE A 153 -4.79 13.19 -2.54
CA ILE A 153 -4.24 11.87 -2.82
C ILE A 153 -5.41 10.93 -3.10
N ASN A 154 -5.46 10.43 -4.32
CA ASN A 154 -6.48 9.49 -4.76
C ASN A 154 -6.06 8.07 -4.47
N VAL A 155 -6.90 7.33 -3.74
CA VAL A 155 -6.71 5.91 -3.42
C VAL A 155 -7.82 5.09 -4.05
N VAL A 156 -7.46 4.05 -4.77
CA VAL A 156 -8.39 3.11 -5.38
C VAL A 156 -8.14 1.71 -4.80
N ALA A 157 -9.17 1.13 -4.22
CA ALA A 157 -9.20 -0.26 -3.80
C ALA A 157 -10.28 -1.04 -4.57
N SER A 158 -9.98 -2.28 -4.94
CA SER A 158 -10.90 -3.17 -5.67
C SER A 158 -11.28 -4.35 -4.80
N GLN A 159 -12.51 -4.33 -4.32
CA GLN A 159 -13.10 -5.42 -3.53
C GLN A 159 -13.80 -6.40 -4.43
N ARG A 160 -13.74 -7.67 -4.08
CA ARG A 160 -14.43 -8.76 -4.77
C ARG A 160 -14.97 -9.74 -3.76
N SER A 161 -16.22 -10.16 -3.95
CA SER A 161 -16.82 -11.26 -3.22
C SER A 161 -17.88 -11.95 -4.06
N ASN A 162 -17.97 -13.27 -3.91
CA ASN A 162 -19.08 -14.06 -4.44
C ASN A 162 -20.27 -14.08 -3.47
N VAL A 163 -20.11 -13.53 -2.25
CA VAL A 163 -21.12 -13.42 -1.22
C VAL A 163 -21.49 -11.96 -1.03
N MET A 164 -22.71 -11.56 -1.39
CA MET A 164 -23.13 -10.16 -1.42
C MET A 164 -23.03 -9.49 -0.04
N SER A 165 -23.40 -10.17 1.04
CA SER A 165 -23.30 -9.63 2.40
C SER A 165 -21.85 -9.35 2.82
N ASN A 166 -20.89 -10.16 2.37
CA ASN A 166 -19.47 -9.94 2.62
C ASN A 166 -18.96 -8.74 1.82
N LEU A 167 -19.41 -8.58 0.56
CA LEU A 167 -19.06 -7.42 -0.25
C LEU A 167 -19.58 -6.11 0.37
N GLU A 168 -20.83 -6.11 0.84
CA GLU A 168 -21.44 -4.96 1.52
C GLU A 168 -20.70 -4.62 2.82
N ASN A 169 -20.38 -5.62 3.63
CA ASN A 169 -19.63 -5.42 4.86
C ASN A 169 -18.26 -4.79 4.62
N GLU A 170 -17.50 -5.31 3.66
CA GLU A 170 -16.20 -4.75 3.26
C GLU A 170 -16.30 -3.31 2.75
N THR A 171 -17.35 -3.02 1.98
CA THR A 171 -17.60 -1.67 1.46
C THR A 171 -17.97 -0.70 2.57
N ASN A 172 -18.83 -1.11 3.51
CA ASN A 172 -19.30 -0.27 4.60
C ASN A 172 -18.17 0.06 5.59
N THR A 173 -17.38 -0.92 5.99
CA THR A 173 -16.24 -0.72 6.90
C THR A 173 -15.32 0.39 6.40
N ARG A 174 -15.13 0.48 5.07
CA ARG A 174 -14.25 1.50 4.47
C ARG A 174 -14.92 2.85 4.27
N SER A 175 -16.21 2.88 3.97
CA SER A 175 -16.96 4.14 3.84
C SER A 175 -17.10 4.86 5.18
N GLU A 176 -17.15 4.12 6.29
CA GLU A 176 -17.15 4.70 7.64
C GLU A 176 -15.79 5.31 8.01
N GLU A 177 -14.68 4.72 7.60
CA GLU A 177 -13.34 5.31 7.77
C GLU A 177 -13.20 6.64 6.99
N HIS A 178 -13.76 6.75 5.80
CA HIS A 178 -13.76 7.98 5.00
C HIS A 178 -14.69 9.07 5.55
N THR A 179 -15.83 8.72 6.13
CA THR A 179 -16.80 9.70 6.67
C THR A 179 -16.31 10.35 7.95
N SER A 180 -15.50 9.69 8.76
CA SER A 180 -14.93 10.27 9.98
C SER A 180 -13.93 11.40 9.70
N GLU A 181 -13.26 11.39 8.55
CA GLU A 181 -12.34 12.47 8.15
C GLU A 181 -13.05 13.71 7.60
N LEU A 182 -14.21 13.55 6.98
CA LEU A 182 -15.01 14.68 6.46
C LEU A 182 -15.78 15.43 7.54
N GLN A 183 -16.01 14.85 8.71
CA GLN A 183 -16.71 15.51 9.84
C GLN A 183 -15.77 16.30 10.77
N SER A 184 -14.47 16.26 10.57
CA SER A 184 -13.48 16.98 11.39
C SER A 184 -13.01 18.32 10.79
N ARG A 185 -13.86 18.98 9.99
CA ARG A 185 -13.65 20.36 9.51
C ARG A 185 -14.37 21.38 10.35
#